data_960da875bb06120005aa50c1bad08b99
#
_entry.id   960da875bb06120005aa50c1bad08b99
#
_cell.length_a   1.000
_cell.length_b   1.000
_cell.length_c   1.000
_cell.angle_alpha   90.00
_cell.angle_beta   90.00
_cell.angle_gamma   90.00
#
_symmetry.space_group_name_H-M   'P 1'
#
loop_
_entity.id
_entity.type
_entity.pdbx_description
1 polymer ?
#
loop_
_entity_poly.entity_id
_entity_poly.type
_entity_poly.pdbx_seq_one_letter_code
_entity_poly.pdbx_strand_id
1 'polypeptide(L)'
;MQIDLMVDSASRPDLLQIAVESLKKNLKFSGKIRYMLHEAVLNEELSNQCLRYAESLCLFDIIHKERRPKGEMVSIGTILEKVEAPWFIHWEDDHELTRELDLDMCVDIFEKCPKVNQLTFNKRDTMTEVAGWVKKEVEYEGYKLTTSPHWRISPAIWRMSWIKPRWQSVQGNNGHWLMNDILQRVWRGHPENKTADSVIEVLGTFYLGPIGEPGYCVHMGTNRSGRV
;
A
#
# COMPACT_ATOMS: atom_id res chain seq x y z
N MET A 1 -6.86 -12.15 -15.38
CA MET A 1 -5.79 -11.40 -14.65
C MET A 1 -5.96 -11.60 -13.17
N GLN A 2 -4.88 -11.54 -12.37
CA GLN A 2 -4.96 -11.71 -10.92
C GLN A 2 -4.22 -10.57 -10.22
N ILE A 3 -4.77 -10.15 -9.07
CA ILE A 3 -4.16 -9.23 -8.10
C ILE A 3 -4.10 -9.95 -6.76
N ASP A 4 -2.99 -9.83 -6.04
CA ASP A 4 -2.89 -10.27 -4.66
C ASP A 4 -3.13 -9.06 -3.74
N LEU A 5 -4.03 -9.19 -2.77
CA LEU A 5 -4.37 -8.14 -1.82
C LEU A 5 -4.13 -8.64 -0.40
N MET A 6 -3.25 -7.98 0.33
CA MET A 6 -3.05 -8.22 1.74
C MET A 6 -3.75 -7.17 2.58
N VAL A 7 -4.48 -7.62 3.59
CA VAL A 7 -4.88 -6.78 4.72
C VAL A 7 -3.92 -7.06 5.87
N ASP A 8 -3.23 -6.02 6.34
CA ASP A 8 -2.32 -6.08 7.48
C ASP A 8 -3.07 -5.60 8.74
N SER A 9 -3.13 -6.45 9.75
CA SER A 9 -3.87 -6.22 10.99
C SER A 9 -2.98 -6.47 12.21
N ALA A 10 -3.26 -5.75 13.29
CA ALA A 10 -2.47 -5.80 14.51
C ALA A 10 -3.37 -5.86 15.76
N SER A 11 -4.12 -6.96 15.91
CA SER A 11 -5.03 -7.19 17.02
C SER A 11 -6.12 -6.10 17.19
N ARG A 12 -6.70 -5.67 16.05
CA ARG A 12 -7.70 -4.60 15.99
C ARG A 12 -8.97 -5.07 15.26
N PRO A 13 -9.79 -5.95 15.85
CA PRO A 13 -10.91 -6.61 15.16
C PRO A 13 -11.98 -5.64 14.64
N ASP A 14 -12.24 -4.54 15.33
CA ASP A 14 -13.17 -3.49 14.92
C ASP A 14 -12.70 -2.74 13.66
N LEU A 15 -11.43 -2.42 13.59
CA LEU A 15 -10.84 -1.76 12.44
C LEU A 15 -10.73 -2.72 11.25
N LEU A 16 -10.29 -3.95 11.49
CA LEU A 16 -10.23 -4.99 10.46
C LEU A 16 -11.60 -5.21 9.81
N GLN A 17 -12.68 -5.25 10.61
CA GLN A 17 -14.04 -5.39 10.08
C GLN A 17 -14.39 -4.24 9.15
N ILE A 18 -14.19 -2.98 9.58
CA ILE A 18 -14.50 -1.80 8.76
C ILE A 18 -13.70 -1.83 7.46
N ALA A 19 -12.39 -2.10 7.55
CA ALA A 19 -11.51 -2.17 6.38
C ALA A 19 -12.01 -3.21 5.36
N VAL A 20 -12.26 -4.44 5.80
CA VAL A 20 -12.69 -5.55 4.93
C VAL A 20 -14.07 -5.30 4.33
N GLU A 21 -15.04 -4.82 5.10
CA GLU A 21 -16.37 -4.49 4.60
C GLU A 21 -16.32 -3.36 3.56
N SER A 22 -15.49 -2.35 3.78
CA SER A 22 -15.29 -1.27 2.84
C SER A 22 -14.66 -1.73 1.52
N LEU A 23 -13.67 -2.62 1.58
CA LEU A 23 -13.06 -3.26 0.41
C LEU A 23 -14.10 -4.08 -0.38
N LYS A 24 -14.86 -4.94 0.30
CA LYS A 24 -15.93 -5.74 -0.35
C LYS A 24 -16.96 -4.87 -1.07
N LYS A 25 -17.30 -3.73 -0.50
CA LYS A 25 -18.29 -2.81 -1.04
C LYS A 25 -17.78 -2.01 -2.23
N ASN A 26 -16.59 -1.47 -2.12
CA ASN A 26 -16.12 -0.39 -2.99
C ASN A 26 -15.03 -0.81 -3.97
N LEU A 27 -14.42 -2.00 -3.80
CA LEU A 27 -13.38 -2.47 -4.72
C LEU A 27 -14.01 -3.15 -5.93
N LYS A 28 -13.60 -2.75 -7.14
CA LYS A 28 -14.08 -3.32 -8.40
C LYS A 28 -12.90 -3.88 -9.19
N PHE A 29 -13.09 -5.10 -9.70
CA PHE A 29 -12.12 -5.76 -10.56
C PHE A 29 -12.79 -6.82 -11.41
N SER A 30 -12.54 -6.85 -12.71
CA SER A 30 -13.06 -7.86 -13.61
C SER A 30 -12.33 -9.21 -13.51
N GLY A 31 -11.10 -9.19 -12.97
CA GLY A 31 -10.27 -10.36 -12.76
C GLY A 31 -10.46 -11.03 -11.38
N LYS A 32 -9.47 -11.81 -10.96
CA LYS A 32 -9.46 -12.48 -9.66
C LYS A 32 -8.64 -11.67 -8.65
N ILE A 33 -9.22 -11.42 -7.47
CA ILE A 33 -8.46 -10.94 -6.30
C ILE A 33 -8.20 -12.15 -5.40
N ARG A 34 -6.93 -12.40 -5.08
CA ARG A 34 -6.52 -13.35 -4.04
C ARG A 34 -6.29 -12.58 -2.76
N TYR A 35 -7.15 -12.80 -1.77
CA TYR A 35 -7.09 -12.10 -0.50
C TYR A 35 -6.16 -12.81 0.47
N MET A 36 -5.34 -12.02 1.16
CA MET A 36 -4.44 -12.47 2.20
C MET A 36 -4.64 -11.63 3.45
N LEU A 37 -4.67 -12.26 4.61
CA LEU A 37 -4.64 -11.59 5.91
C LEU A 37 -3.28 -11.85 6.55
N HIS A 38 -2.61 -10.81 6.97
CA HIS A 38 -1.52 -10.87 7.93
C HIS A 38 -2.03 -10.32 9.27
N GLU A 39 -1.94 -11.14 10.31
CA GLU A 39 -2.36 -10.76 11.67
C GLU A 39 -1.15 -10.76 12.59
N ALA A 40 -0.68 -9.57 12.97
CA ALA A 40 0.38 -9.38 13.96
C ALA A 40 -0.21 -9.45 15.38
N VAL A 41 0.20 -10.46 16.16
CA VAL A 41 -0.32 -10.69 17.51
C VAL A 41 0.30 -9.72 18.50
N LEU A 42 -0.40 -8.62 18.78
CA LEU A 42 -0.09 -7.72 19.90
C LEU A 42 -0.89 -8.09 21.16
N ASN A 43 -2.09 -8.61 20.99
CA ASN A 43 -2.96 -9.14 22.04
C ASN A 43 -3.60 -10.44 21.54
N GLU A 44 -3.39 -11.55 22.24
CA GLU A 44 -3.82 -12.87 21.78
C GLU A 44 -5.34 -13.01 21.68
N GLU A 45 -6.10 -12.42 22.60
CA GLU A 45 -7.57 -12.48 22.58
C GLU A 45 -8.15 -11.69 21.40
N LEU A 46 -7.69 -10.45 21.20
CA LEU A 46 -8.12 -9.61 20.10
C LEU A 46 -7.68 -10.19 18.75
N SER A 47 -6.46 -10.73 18.67
CA SER A 47 -5.99 -11.42 17.49
C SER A 47 -6.86 -12.63 17.13
N ASN A 48 -7.28 -13.42 18.14
CA ASN A 48 -8.19 -14.53 17.92
C ASN A 48 -9.58 -14.05 17.45
N GLN A 49 -10.01 -12.84 17.83
CA GLN A 49 -11.24 -12.25 17.28
C GLN A 49 -11.05 -11.88 15.80
N CYS A 50 -9.92 -11.25 15.43
CA CYS A 50 -9.57 -10.96 14.04
C CYS A 50 -9.59 -12.24 13.18
N LEU A 51 -8.96 -13.31 13.66
CA LEU A 51 -8.89 -14.57 12.94
C LEU A 51 -10.27 -15.23 12.76
N ARG A 52 -11.09 -15.30 13.83
CA ARG A 52 -12.46 -15.83 13.73
C ARG A 52 -13.31 -15.02 12.75
N TYR A 53 -13.19 -13.70 12.76
CA TYR A 53 -13.87 -12.85 11.79
C TYR A 53 -13.43 -13.18 10.37
N ALA A 54 -12.11 -13.22 10.11
CA ALA A 54 -11.57 -13.54 8.79
C ALA A 54 -12.01 -14.92 8.28
N GLU A 55 -11.96 -15.94 9.14
CA GLU A 55 -12.41 -17.31 8.82
C GLU A 55 -13.90 -17.35 8.49
N SER A 56 -14.73 -16.60 9.23
CA SER A 56 -16.18 -16.55 9.01
C SER A 56 -16.59 -15.99 7.65
N LEU A 57 -15.73 -15.15 7.06
CA LEU A 57 -15.99 -14.53 5.76
C LEU A 57 -15.77 -15.47 4.58
N CYS A 58 -14.97 -16.53 4.73
CA CYS A 58 -14.50 -17.39 3.64
C CYS A 58 -13.93 -16.59 2.45
N LEU A 59 -13.33 -15.42 2.73
CA LEU A 59 -12.81 -14.50 1.73
C LEU A 59 -11.32 -14.67 1.52
N PHE A 60 -10.58 -14.98 2.59
CA PHE A 60 -9.12 -14.99 2.57
C PHE A 60 -8.59 -16.36 2.09
N ASP A 61 -7.83 -16.33 1.01
CA ASP A 61 -7.11 -17.51 0.49
C ASP A 61 -5.92 -17.89 1.40
N ILE A 62 -5.33 -16.91 2.09
CA ILE A 62 -4.21 -17.09 3.02
C ILE A 62 -4.48 -16.28 4.29
N ILE A 63 -4.36 -16.93 5.44
CA ILE A 63 -4.35 -16.27 6.75
C ILE A 63 -3.01 -16.59 7.41
N HIS A 64 -2.23 -15.53 7.68
CA HIS A 64 -0.93 -15.64 8.35
C HIS A 64 -0.97 -14.97 9.71
N LYS A 65 -0.81 -15.78 10.78
CA LYS A 65 -0.71 -15.32 12.16
C LYS A 65 0.76 -15.19 12.56
N GLU A 66 1.23 -13.98 12.81
CA GLU A 66 2.58 -13.71 13.32
C GLU A 66 2.57 -13.52 14.84
N ARG A 67 2.96 -14.56 15.57
CA ARG A 67 2.92 -14.54 17.05
C ARG A 67 3.98 -13.66 17.72
N ARG A 68 5.02 -13.28 17.01
CA ARG A 68 6.12 -12.44 17.51
C ARG A 68 6.46 -11.41 16.44
N PRO A 69 5.64 -10.38 16.30
CA PRO A 69 5.85 -9.40 15.25
C PRO A 69 7.21 -8.72 15.42
N LYS A 70 7.99 -8.78 14.36
CA LYS A 70 9.32 -8.15 14.27
C LYS A 70 9.25 -6.76 13.67
N GLY A 71 8.05 -6.24 13.50
CA GLY A 71 7.75 -4.97 12.86
C GLY A 71 7.15 -5.15 11.46
N GLU A 72 6.36 -4.17 11.07
CA GLU A 72 5.56 -4.13 9.85
C GLU A 72 6.34 -4.53 8.59
N MET A 73 7.58 -4.09 8.46
CA MET A 73 8.40 -4.36 7.28
C MET A 73 8.82 -5.82 7.13
N VAL A 74 9.05 -6.50 8.25
CA VAL A 74 9.35 -7.94 8.24
C VAL A 74 8.09 -8.71 7.87
N SER A 75 6.96 -8.28 8.39
CA SER A 75 5.64 -8.84 8.10
C SER A 75 5.31 -8.74 6.61
N ILE A 76 5.44 -7.54 6.04
CA ILE A 76 5.26 -7.32 4.61
C ILE A 76 6.24 -8.20 3.81
N GLY A 77 7.51 -8.28 4.21
CA GLY A 77 8.51 -9.14 3.56
C GLY A 77 8.07 -10.61 3.50
N THR A 78 7.56 -11.13 4.61
CA THR A 78 7.05 -12.50 4.70
C THR A 78 5.86 -12.75 3.75
N ILE A 79 4.99 -11.75 3.59
CA ILE A 79 3.87 -11.84 2.66
C ILE A 79 4.33 -11.70 1.22
N LEU A 80 5.26 -10.80 0.92
CA LEU A 80 5.77 -10.61 -0.45
C LEU A 80 6.40 -11.89 -1.02
N GLU A 81 6.93 -12.78 -0.17
CA GLU A 81 7.39 -14.11 -0.61
C GLU A 81 6.25 -14.97 -1.16
N LYS A 82 5.02 -14.79 -0.64
CA LYS A 82 3.82 -15.54 -1.03
C LYS A 82 3.06 -14.90 -2.19
N VAL A 83 3.44 -13.68 -2.58
CA VAL A 83 2.81 -12.97 -3.70
C VAL A 83 3.22 -13.62 -5.03
N GLU A 84 2.22 -14.00 -5.81
CA GLU A 84 2.36 -14.65 -7.13
C GLU A 84 1.88 -13.76 -8.28
N ALA A 85 0.94 -12.86 -7.99
CA ALA A 85 0.39 -11.95 -8.99
C ALA A 85 1.41 -10.87 -9.39
N PRO A 86 1.31 -10.30 -10.61
CA PRO A 86 2.17 -9.19 -11.05
C PRO A 86 1.88 -7.89 -10.30
N TRP A 87 0.72 -7.79 -9.67
CA TRP A 87 0.26 -6.64 -8.91
C TRP A 87 -0.10 -7.05 -7.49
N PHE A 88 0.32 -6.23 -6.52
CA PHE A 88 0.09 -6.47 -5.10
C PHE A 88 -0.51 -5.22 -4.45
N ILE A 89 -1.61 -5.40 -3.72
CA ILE A 89 -2.21 -4.35 -2.91
C ILE A 89 -1.82 -4.59 -1.46
N HIS A 90 -1.17 -3.61 -0.85
CA HIS A 90 -1.00 -3.52 0.59
C HIS A 90 -2.12 -2.64 1.16
N TRP A 91 -2.85 -3.17 2.13
CA TRP A 91 -3.94 -2.50 2.83
C TRP A 91 -3.77 -2.66 4.34
N GLU A 92 -3.85 -1.56 5.08
CA GLU A 92 -3.80 -1.56 6.55
C GLU A 92 -5.22 -1.61 7.11
N ASP A 93 -5.43 -2.30 8.23
CA ASP A 93 -6.74 -2.46 8.87
C ASP A 93 -7.35 -1.14 9.38
N ASP A 94 -6.55 -0.09 9.55
CA ASP A 94 -7.02 1.24 9.95
C ASP A 94 -7.30 2.19 8.77
N HIS A 95 -7.54 1.64 7.60
CA HIS A 95 -7.96 2.40 6.42
C HIS A 95 -9.31 1.91 5.90
N GLU A 96 -10.24 2.85 5.74
CA GLU A 96 -11.54 2.62 5.11
C GLU A 96 -11.51 3.07 3.66
N LEU A 97 -11.94 2.21 2.73
CA LEU A 97 -12.16 2.56 1.32
C LEU A 97 -13.50 3.29 1.18
N THR A 98 -13.46 4.61 0.99
CA THR A 98 -14.65 5.48 1.09
C THR A 98 -15.40 5.68 -0.21
N ARG A 99 -14.80 5.33 -1.34
CA ARG A 99 -15.42 5.41 -2.68
C ARG A 99 -14.97 4.27 -3.55
N GLU A 100 -15.69 4.04 -4.64
CA GLU A 100 -15.37 2.98 -5.60
C GLU A 100 -13.95 3.14 -6.15
N LEU A 101 -13.19 2.06 -6.11
CA LEU A 101 -11.84 1.93 -6.65
C LEU A 101 -11.84 0.88 -7.75
N ASP A 102 -11.64 1.32 -8.97
CA ASP A 102 -11.53 0.48 -10.15
C ASP A 102 -10.09 -0.02 -10.32
N LEU A 103 -9.88 -1.32 -10.07
CA LEU A 103 -8.57 -1.95 -10.22
C LEU A 103 -8.23 -2.27 -11.68
N ASP A 104 -9.21 -2.42 -12.54
CA ASP A 104 -8.96 -2.58 -13.99
C ASP A 104 -8.30 -1.31 -14.52
N MET A 105 -8.77 -0.14 -14.11
CA MET A 105 -8.11 1.14 -14.41
C MET A 105 -6.68 1.20 -13.83
N CYS A 106 -6.47 0.75 -12.61
CA CYS A 106 -5.13 0.75 -12.01
C CYS A 106 -4.15 -0.14 -12.80
N VAL A 107 -4.61 -1.32 -13.23
CA VAL A 107 -3.80 -2.24 -14.03
C VAL A 107 -3.51 -1.64 -15.41
N ASP A 108 -4.50 -1.02 -16.06
CA ASP A 108 -4.31 -0.37 -17.36
C ASP A 108 -3.26 0.75 -17.28
N ILE A 109 -3.28 1.55 -16.19
CA ILE A 109 -2.22 2.54 -15.93
C ILE A 109 -0.84 1.87 -15.85
N PHE A 110 -0.71 0.76 -15.11
CA PHE A 110 0.57 0.07 -15.01
C PHE A 110 1.04 -0.50 -16.34
N GLU A 111 0.14 -1.02 -17.15
CA GLU A 111 0.46 -1.60 -18.46
C GLU A 111 0.89 -0.53 -19.46
N LYS A 112 0.18 0.59 -19.50
CA LYS A 112 0.47 1.70 -20.43
C LYS A 112 1.61 2.60 -19.95
N CYS A 113 1.85 2.67 -18.64
CA CYS A 113 2.83 3.57 -18.03
C CYS A 113 3.94 2.78 -17.32
N PRO A 114 4.99 2.31 -18.02
CA PRO A 114 6.06 1.50 -17.43
C PRO A 114 6.82 2.20 -16.28
N LYS A 115 6.77 3.53 -16.23
CA LYS A 115 7.39 4.33 -15.16
C LYS A 115 6.59 4.28 -13.85
N VAL A 116 5.33 3.85 -13.87
CA VAL A 116 4.50 3.73 -12.67
C VAL A 116 4.85 2.42 -11.96
N ASN A 117 5.34 2.51 -10.75
CA ASN A 117 5.69 1.37 -9.90
C ASN A 117 4.75 1.23 -8.69
N GLN A 118 4.11 2.34 -8.30
CA GLN A 118 3.15 2.38 -7.21
C GLN A 118 2.07 3.42 -7.48
N LEU A 119 0.80 3.03 -7.23
CA LEU A 119 -0.33 3.94 -7.13
C LEU A 119 -0.84 3.93 -5.70
N THR A 120 -0.83 5.08 -5.03
CA THR A 120 -1.33 5.21 -3.66
C THR A 120 -2.77 5.71 -3.65
N PHE A 121 -3.57 5.14 -2.76
CA PHE A 121 -4.99 5.43 -2.62
C PHE A 121 -5.28 6.42 -1.50
N ASN A 122 -4.39 6.51 -0.51
CA ASN A 122 -4.47 7.46 0.59
C ASN A 122 -3.81 8.77 0.17
N LYS A 123 -4.60 9.67 -0.40
CA LYS A 123 -4.19 11.01 -0.76
C LYS A 123 -4.54 11.94 0.40
N ARG A 124 -3.56 12.23 1.25
CA ARG A 124 -3.70 13.33 2.20
C ARG A 124 -3.83 14.60 1.37
N ASP A 125 -5.13 15.03 1.24
CA ASP A 125 -5.65 16.10 0.49
C ASP A 125 -4.76 17.22 0.04
N THR A 126 -5.21 18.15 -0.57
CA THR A 126 -4.97 19.59 -0.77
C THR A 126 -3.55 20.16 -0.57
N MET A 127 -2.61 19.47 0.09
CA MET A 127 -1.25 19.96 0.21
C MET A 127 -0.54 19.85 -1.14
N THR A 128 -0.35 20.98 -1.78
CA THR A 128 0.47 21.10 -3.00
C THR A 128 1.95 20.82 -2.71
N GLU A 129 2.34 20.82 -1.44
CA GLU A 129 3.70 20.63 -0.97
C GLU A 129 3.73 19.63 0.20
N VAL A 130 4.67 18.67 0.17
CA VAL A 130 4.95 17.75 1.26
C VAL A 130 6.45 17.77 1.52
N ALA A 131 6.87 18.21 2.70
CA ALA A 131 8.27 18.26 3.12
C ALA A 131 9.20 18.98 2.10
N GLY A 132 8.76 20.12 1.57
CA GLY A 132 9.52 20.92 0.61
C GLY A 132 9.42 20.43 -0.85
N TRP A 133 8.57 19.44 -1.13
CA TRP A 133 8.36 18.94 -2.48
C TRP A 133 7.05 19.46 -3.05
N VAL A 134 7.13 20.09 -4.22
CA VAL A 134 5.94 20.49 -4.97
C VAL A 134 5.39 19.27 -5.70
N LYS A 135 4.14 18.92 -5.41
CA LYS A 135 3.41 17.90 -6.16
C LYS A 135 3.15 18.42 -7.57
N LYS A 136 3.32 17.54 -8.56
CA LYS A 136 2.97 17.84 -9.95
C LYS A 136 1.89 16.89 -10.42
N GLU A 137 0.94 17.43 -11.18
CA GLU A 137 0.08 16.60 -12.00
C GLU A 137 0.84 16.15 -13.24
N VAL A 138 0.65 14.89 -13.60
CA VAL A 138 1.14 14.31 -14.83
C VAL A 138 -0.02 13.58 -15.51
N GLU A 139 -0.01 13.60 -16.83
CA GLU A 139 -0.98 12.86 -17.61
C GLU A 139 -0.26 11.78 -18.40
N TYR A 140 -0.66 10.53 -18.19
CA TYR A 140 -0.18 9.38 -18.92
C TYR A 140 -1.35 8.67 -19.58
N GLU A 141 -1.33 8.60 -20.93
CA GLU A 141 -2.35 7.88 -21.71
C GLU A 141 -3.80 8.23 -21.32
N GLY A 142 -4.05 9.53 -21.01
CA GLY A 142 -5.34 10.04 -20.57
C GLY A 142 -5.63 9.91 -19.06
N TYR A 143 -4.73 9.30 -18.30
CA TYR A 143 -4.86 9.21 -16.84
C TYR A 143 -4.15 10.37 -16.13
N LYS A 144 -4.89 11.10 -15.29
CA LYS A 144 -4.32 12.16 -14.45
C LYS A 144 -3.84 11.56 -13.14
N LEU A 145 -2.55 11.70 -12.88
CA LEU A 145 -1.89 11.22 -11.68
C LEU A 145 -1.21 12.39 -10.97
N THR A 146 -1.06 12.29 -9.66
CA THR A 146 -0.29 13.26 -8.88
C THR A 146 1.00 12.61 -8.41
N THR A 147 2.14 13.26 -8.61
CA THR A 147 3.44 12.73 -8.18
C THR A 147 3.53 12.61 -6.67
N SER A 148 4.13 11.52 -6.17
CA SER A 148 4.47 11.34 -4.76
C SER A 148 5.98 11.29 -4.60
N PRO A 149 6.56 12.14 -3.73
CA PRO A 149 8.00 12.14 -3.49
C PRO A 149 8.47 10.96 -2.63
N HIS A 150 7.53 10.14 -2.15
CA HIS A 150 7.83 9.05 -1.23
C HIS A 150 7.19 7.75 -1.71
N TRP A 151 7.93 6.65 -1.63
CA TRP A 151 7.33 5.33 -1.60
C TRP A 151 6.49 5.20 -0.33
N ARG A 152 5.26 4.72 -0.47
CA ARG A 152 4.35 4.63 0.67
C ARG A 152 4.01 3.18 0.97
N ILE A 153 3.97 2.87 2.26
CA ILE A 153 3.45 1.60 2.76
C ILE A 153 1.93 1.66 2.85
N SER A 154 1.34 2.85 3.13
CA SER A 154 -0.12 3.11 3.15
C SER A 154 -0.85 2.48 1.97
N PRO A 155 -2.18 2.33 2.03
CA PRO A 155 -2.94 1.64 0.99
C PRO A 155 -2.52 2.02 -0.43
N ALA A 156 -1.98 1.05 -1.13
CA ALA A 156 -1.40 1.23 -2.45
C ALA A 156 -1.35 -0.07 -3.23
N ILE A 157 -1.37 0.03 -4.56
CA ILE A 157 -1.04 -1.08 -5.45
C ILE A 157 0.39 -0.95 -5.96
N TRP A 158 1.13 -2.05 -5.99
CA TRP A 158 2.55 -2.13 -6.29
C TRP A 158 2.84 -3.02 -7.48
N ARG A 159 3.77 -2.62 -8.33
CA ARG A 159 4.35 -3.47 -9.39
C ARG A 159 5.34 -4.46 -8.77
N MET A 160 5.01 -5.75 -8.78
CA MET A 160 5.82 -6.77 -8.12
C MET A 160 7.21 -6.94 -8.74
N SER A 161 7.33 -6.82 -10.06
CA SER A 161 8.63 -6.89 -10.75
C SER A 161 9.60 -5.78 -10.33
N TRP A 162 9.07 -4.65 -9.82
CA TRP A 162 9.88 -3.54 -9.31
C TRP A 162 10.20 -3.68 -7.81
N ILE A 163 9.22 -4.01 -6.98
CA ILE A 163 9.38 -4.00 -5.51
C ILE A 163 10.06 -5.26 -4.97
N LYS A 164 9.71 -6.45 -5.48
CA LYS A 164 10.18 -7.73 -4.91
C LYS A 164 11.71 -7.86 -4.87
N PRO A 165 12.47 -7.57 -5.95
CA PRO A 165 13.93 -7.63 -5.92
C PRO A 165 14.55 -6.61 -4.95
N ARG A 166 13.92 -5.43 -4.81
CA ARG A 166 14.40 -4.36 -3.93
C ARG A 166 14.15 -4.69 -2.47
N TRP A 167 13.00 -5.29 -2.18
CA TRP A 167 12.66 -5.74 -0.84
C TRP A 167 13.62 -6.80 -0.33
N GLN A 168 13.93 -7.78 -1.17
CA GLN A 168 14.89 -8.86 -0.86
C GLN A 168 16.32 -8.33 -0.62
N SER A 169 16.69 -7.21 -1.19
CA SER A 169 18.00 -6.59 -1.01
C SER A 169 18.16 -5.83 0.31
N VAL A 170 17.06 -5.63 1.05
CA VAL A 170 17.05 -4.89 2.31
C VAL A 170 16.95 -5.87 3.47
N GLN A 171 18.09 -6.25 4.03
CA GLN A 171 18.17 -6.98 5.29
C GLN A 171 18.19 -5.97 6.44
N GLY A 172 17.05 -5.75 7.11
CA GLY A 172 17.02 -4.85 8.26
C GLY A 172 15.64 -4.64 8.85
N ASN A 173 15.61 -4.40 10.14
CA ASN A 173 14.45 -4.49 11.03
C ASN A 173 13.49 -3.29 11.00
N ASN A 174 13.60 -2.32 10.09
CA ASN A 174 12.78 -1.10 10.12
C ASN A 174 12.38 -0.63 8.72
N GLY A 175 11.08 -0.45 8.50
CA GLY A 175 10.52 0.05 7.25
C GLY A 175 10.95 1.45 6.81
N HIS A 176 11.31 2.26 7.77
CA HIS A 176 11.99 3.52 7.49
C HIS A 176 13.30 3.32 6.72
N TRP A 177 13.96 2.17 6.90
CA TRP A 177 15.23 1.88 6.23
C TRP A 177 15.05 1.53 4.76
N LEU A 178 14.02 0.77 4.39
CA LEU A 178 13.78 0.47 2.97
C LEU A 178 13.46 1.74 2.19
N MET A 179 12.55 2.57 2.72
CA MET A 179 12.24 3.86 2.11
C MET A 179 13.45 4.77 2.08
N ASN A 180 14.20 4.85 3.20
CA ASN A 180 15.42 5.63 3.25
C ASN A 180 16.53 5.06 2.37
N ASP A 181 16.68 3.73 2.26
CA ASP A 181 17.69 3.13 1.40
C ASP A 181 17.37 3.35 -0.08
N ILE A 182 16.14 3.14 -0.49
CA ILE A 182 15.70 3.46 -1.86
C ILE A 182 15.86 4.96 -2.14
N LEU A 183 15.38 5.82 -1.24
CA LEU A 183 15.52 7.27 -1.38
C LEU A 183 16.97 7.71 -1.31
N GLN A 184 17.80 7.15 -0.42
CA GLN A 184 19.21 7.50 -0.34
C GLN A 184 20.02 7.01 -1.55
N ARG A 185 19.71 5.88 -2.13
CA ARG A 185 20.33 5.42 -3.39
C ARG A 185 19.97 6.36 -4.54
N VAL A 186 18.72 6.80 -4.59
CA VAL A 186 18.27 7.83 -5.53
C VAL A 186 18.98 9.15 -5.29
N TRP A 187 19.10 9.58 -4.02
CA TRP A 187 19.67 10.87 -3.67
C TRP A 187 21.21 10.88 -3.68
N ARG A 188 21.86 9.75 -3.37
CA ARG A 188 23.33 9.65 -3.46
C ARG A 188 23.83 9.65 -4.90
N GLY A 189 23.02 9.15 -5.82
CA GLY A 189 23.31 9.21 -7.26
C GLY A 189 23.13 10.60 -7.86
N HIS A 190 22.27 11.47 -7.25
CA HIS A 190 21.91 12.78 -7.80
C HIS A 190 21.65 13.81 -6.70
N PRO A 191 22.66 14.23 -5.91
CA PRO A 191 22.47 15.13 -4.78
C PRO A 191 21.94 16.53 -5.15
N GLU A 192 22.20 16.99 -6.35
CA GLU A 192 21.74 18.30 -6.87
C GLU A 192 20.36 18.26 -7.52
N ASN A 193 19.84 17.10 -7.89
CA ASN A 193 18.59 16.94 -8.66
C ASN A 193 17.46 16.32 -7.84
N LYS A 194 17.20 16.83 -6.64
CA LYS A 194 16.01 16.48 -5.85
C LYS A 194 14.74 17.08 -6.45
N THR A 195 14.55 16.95 -7.75
CA THR A 195 13.34 17.40 -8.43
C THR A 195 12.26 16.33 -8.39
N ALA A 196 11.00 16.73 -8.50
CA ALA A 196 9.90 15.78 -8.64
C ALA A 196 10.14 14.79 -9.80
N ASP A 197 10.81 15.24 -10.85
CA ASP A 197 11.10 14.44 -12.04
C ASP A 197 12.10 13.31 -11.75
N SER A 198 13.16 13.58 -10.97
CA SER A 198 14.13 12.53 -10.57
C SER A 198 13.50 11.47 -9.67
N VAL A 199 12.58 11.85 -8.80
CA VAL A 199 11.84 10.91 -7.94
C VAL A 199 10.86 10.07 -8.76
N ILE A 200 10.18 10.66 -9.74
CA ILE A 200 9.30 9.96 -10.68
C ILE A 200 10.09 8.90 -11.44
N GLU A 201 11.27 9.25 -11.96
CA GLU A 201 12.08 8.34 -12.76
C GLU A 201 12.60 7.14 -11.97
N VAL A 202 12.86 7.33 -10.68
CA VAL A 202 13.45 6.27 -9.85
C VAL A 202 12.43 5.50 -9.03
N LEU A 203 11.48 6.19 -8.39
CA LEU A 203 10.46 5.53 -7.56
C LEU A 203 9.22 5.16 -8.36
N GLY A 204 8.79 6.02 -9.28
CA GLY A 204 7.57 5.83 -10.03
C GLY A 204 6.34 5.75 -9.12
N THR A 205 6.29 6.58 -8.07
CA THR A 205 5.19 6.62 -7.11
C THR A 205 4.25 7.77 -7.41
N PHE A 206 2.97 7.45 -7.48
CA PHE A 206 1.93 8.43 -7.78
C PHE A 206 0.73 8.23 -6.87
N TYR A 207 0.01 9.30 -6.61
CA TYR A 207 -1.37 9.25 -6.12
C TYR A 207 -2.31 9.07 -7.32
N LEU A 208 -3.32 8.25 -7.16
CA LEU A 208 -4.36 8.10 -8.16
C LEU A 208 -5.26 9.35 -8.17
N GLY A 209 -5.39 9.98 -9.33
CA GLY A 209 -6.17 11.19 -9.57
C GLY A 209 -5.38 12.51 -9.45
N PRO A 210 -5.99 13.63 -9.89
CA PRO A 210 -5.39 14.96 -9.94
C PRO A 210 -5.24 15.60 -8.55
N ILE A 211 -4.47 16.67 -8.44
CA ILE A 211 -4.34 17.49 -7.22
C ILE A 211 -5.72 18.05 -6.86
N GLY A 212 -6.06 18.06 -5.57
CA GLY A 212 -7.32 18.59 -5.07
C GLY A 212 -8.47 17.59 -5.02
N GLU A 213 -8.39 16.48 -5.75
CA GLU A 213 -9.35 15.39 -5.52
C GLU A 213 -9.07 14.66 -4.21
N PRO A 214 -10.11 14.27 -3.45
CA PRO A 214 -9.94 13.45 -2.25
C PRO A 214 -9.34 12.08 -2.60
N GLY A 215 -8.61 11.49 -1.65
CA GLY A 215 -8.14 10.12 -1.75
C GLY A 215 -9.29 9.12 -1.84
N TYR A 216 -8.96 7.88 -2.16
CA TYR A 216 -9.92 6.78 -2.20
C TYR A 216 -10.19 6.19 -0.82
N CYS A 217 -9.29 6.40 0.12
CA CYS A 217 -9.43 5.90 1.48
C CYS A 217 -9.08 6.96 2.52
N VAL A 218 -9.59 6.75 3.72
CA VAL A 218 -9.31 7.56 4.91
C VAL A 218 -8.66 6.71 5.99
N HIS A 219 -7.74 7.31 6.72
CA HIS A 219 -7.09 6.67 7.86
C HIS A 219 -7.93 6.89 9.11
N MET A 220 -8.38 5.82 9.74
CA MET A 220 -9.26 5.82 10.92
C MET A 220 -8.49 5.83 12.24
N GLY A 221 -7.21 5.49 12.22
CA GLY A 221 -6.41 5.10 13.38
C GLY A 221 -5.81 6.23 14.23
N THR A 222 -6.01 7.51 13.91
CA THR A 222 -5.29 8.63 14.56
C THR A 222 -5.53 8.75 16.07
N ASN A 223 -6.60 8.16 16.62
CA ASN A 223 -6.92 8.20 18.06
C ASN A 223 -6.95 6.81 18.73
N ARG A 224 -6.64 5.73 17.99
CA ARG A 224 -6.78 4.35 18.47
C ARG A 224 -5.48 3.54 18.41
N SER A 225 -4.35 4.17 18.18
CA SER A 225 -3.07 3.49 18.30
C SER A 225 -2.93 3.06 19.76
N GLY A 226 -3.22 1.79 20.02
CA GLY A 226 -2.94 1.15 21.30
C GLY A 226 -1.44 1.06 21.52
N ARG A 227 -0.80 2.20 21.66
CA ARG A 227 0.47 2.29 22.35
C ARG A 227 0.15 2.20 23.83
N VAL A 228 0.10 0.97 24.33
CA VAL A 228 0.25 0.66 25.75
C VAL A 228 1.73 0.74 26.06
#